data_9cc8f7f0c8764d3cdaf72b3bc081d97f
#
_entry.id   9cc8f7f0c8764d3cdaf72b3bc081d97f
#
_cell.length_a   1.000
_cell.length_b   1.000
_cell.length_c   1.000
_cell.angle_alpha   90.00
_cell.angle_beta   90.00
_cell.angle_gamma   90.00
#
_symmetry.space_group_name_H-M   'P 1'
#
loop_
_entity.id
_entity.type
_entity.pdbx_description
1 polymer ?
#
loop_
_entity_poly.entity_id
_entity_poly.type
_entity_poly.pdbx_seq_one_letter_code
_entity_poly.pdbx_strand_id
1 'polypeptide(L)'
;MPVEKTQHVQGIDQPTHDAFVDWVEANPAAATIEFSATGTTEDVAVHTEATIGEFVMGDEAKGADREYTIEVGLPAEMEDAMGFTDPVDRCEAVELALAGLTACINGTVQLNAMREGIAVEDVTTSVSVPFDPRVLLGIHDEDRAGEMLGDLDIEVQVTGTDLSEADIERIKTFPKRSPVFTLLTGAHPAKPTVHVAT
;
A
#
# COMPACT_ATOMS: atom_id res chain seq x y z
N MET A 1 34.50 27.03 13.72
CA MET A 1 33.12 26.98 13.23
C MET A 1 32.57 25.61 13.59
N PRO A 2 31.49 25.47 14.33
CA PRO A 2 30.90 24.15 14.55
C PRO A 2 30.39 23.64 13.21
N VAL A 3 30.83 22.45 12.82
CA VAL A 3 30.23 21.69 11.71
C VAL A 3 28.80 21.40 12.13
N GLU A 4 27.82 22.03 11.47
CA GLU A 4 26.42 21.64 11.59
C GLU A 4 26.35 20.14 11.26
N LYS A 5 26.07 19.32 12.26
CA LYS A 5 25.75 17.92 12.04
C LYS A 5 24.46 17.92 11.26
N THR A 6 24.51 17.62 9.96
CA THR A 6 23.33 17.27 9.18
C THR A 6 22.63 16.13 9.92
N GLN A 7 21.45 16.40 10.44
CA GLN A 7 20.72 15.45 11.27
C GLN A 7 19.94 14.53 10.34
N HIS A 8 20.65 13.51 9.82
CA HIS A 8 20.01 12.44 9.06
C HIS A 8 19.41 11.43 10.06
N VAL A 9 18.10 11.27 10.01
CA VAL A 9 17.37 10.26 10.77
C VAL A 9 16.77 9.28 9.78
N GLN A 10 17.13 8.02 9.89
CA GLN A 10 16.62 6.95 9.01
C GLN A 10 16.77 7.26 7.50
N GLY A 11 17.87 7.92 7.11
CA GLY A 11 18.14 8.28 5.72
C GLY A 11 17.48 9.57 5.23
N ILE A 12 16.74 10.28 6.10
CA ILE A 12 16.03 11.52 5.76
C ILE A 12 16.81 12.72 6.31
N ASP A 13 17.05 13.73 5.45
CA ASP A 13 17.54 15.04 5.85
C ASP A 13 16.39 15.84 6.46
N GLN A 14 16.36 15.96 7.79
CA GLN A 14 15.26 16.58 8.51
C GLN A 14 14.93 18.02 8.05
N PRO A 15 15.91 18.93 7.90
CA PRO A 15 15.59 20.28 7.44
C PRO A 15 14.89 20.32 6.07
N THR A 16 15.29 19.48 5.14
CA THR A 16 14.66 19.36 3.82
C THR A 16 13.25 18.78 3.94
N HIS A 17 13.08 17.78 4.81
CA HIS A 17 11.77 17.20 5.06
C HIS A 17 10.80 18.20 5.71
N ASP A 18 11.24 18.96 6.69
CA ASP A 18 10.42 19.99 7.36
C ASP A 18 9.99 21.08 6.36
N ALA A 19 10.92 21.54 5.52
CA ALA A 19 10.60 22.50 4.46
C ALA A 19 9.58 21.94 3.44
N PHE A 20 9.66 20.64 3.13
CA PHE A 20 8.66 19.98 2.28
C PHE A 20 7.28 19.91 2.96
N VAL A 21 7.23 19.62 4.26
CA VAL A 21 5.97 19.60 5.03
C VAL A 21 5.32 20.98 5.06
N ASP A 22 6.11 22.02 5.31
CA ASP A 22 5.62 23.42 5.30
C ASP A 22 5.09 23.81 3.91
N TRP A 23 5.77 23.35 2.86
CA TRP A 23 5.32 23.58 1.48
C TRP A 23 4.00 22.86 1.20
N VAL A 24 3.84 21.58 1.63
CA VAL A 24 2.58 20.82 1.48
C VAL A 24 1.43 21.53 2.19
N GLU A 25 1.66 22.03 3.41
CA GLU A 25 0.65 22.77 4.17
C GLU A 25 0.22 24.06 3.45
N ALA A 26 1.17 24.76 2.88
CA ALA A 26 0.92 26.02 2.15
C ALA A 26 0.30 25.82 0.76
N ASN A 27 0.49 24.63 0.15
CA ASN A 27 0.12 24.35 -1.25
C ASN A 27 -0.69 23.05 -1.40
N PRO A 28 -1.82 22.86 -0.71
CA PRO A 28 -2.51 21.57 -0.67
C PRO A 28 -2.93 21.03 -2.05
N ALA A 29 -3.34 21.90 -2.97
CA ALA A 29 -3.72 21.46 -4.31
C ALA A 29 -2.51 20.98 -5.14
N ALA A 30 -1.38 21.70 -5.08
CA ALA A 30 -0.14 21.30 -5.75
C ALA A 30 0.52 20.06 -5.13
N ALA A 31 0.22 19.78 -3.88
CA ALA A 31 0.71 18.61 -3.15
C ALA A 31 -0.17 17.37 -3.29
N THR A 32 -1.33 17.47 -3.93
CA THR A 32 -2.19 16.31 -4.23
C THR A 32 -1.47 15.37 -5.18
N ILE A 33 -1.46 14.08 -4.86
CA ILE A 33 -0.79 13.06 -5.67
C ILE A 33 -1.83 12.06 -6.18
N GLU A 34 -1.75 11.75 -7.49
CA GLU A 34 -2.52 10.69 -8.12
C GLU A 34 -1.58 9.57 -8.59
N PHE A 35 -1.80 8.37 -8.08
CA PHE A 35 -1.12 7.16 -8.52
C PHE A 35 -2.05 6.32 -9.37
N SER A 36 -1.50 5.66 -10.39
CA SER A 36 -2.23 4.78 -11.29
C SER A 36 -1.49 3.48 -11.54
N ALA A 37 -2.24 2.46 -11.90
CA ALA A 37 -1.72 1.21 -12.42
C ALA A 37 -2.59 0.73 -13.58
N THR A 38 -2.00 -0.03 -14.50
CA THR A 38 -2.71 -0.67 -15.63
C THR A 38 -2.43 -2.16 -15.57
N GLY A 39 -3.47 -2.99 -15.67
CA GLY A 39 -3.36 -4.44 -15.76
C GLY A 39 -3.77 -4.92 -17.16
N THR A 40 -2.95 -5.79 -17.75
CA THR A 40 -3.24 -6.46 -19.01
C THR A 40 -3.25 -7.97 -18.79
N THR A 41 -4.33 -8.64 -19.18
CA THR A 41 -4.41 -10.11 -19.09
C THR A 41 -3.43 -10.77 -20.05
N GLU A 42 -2.83 -11.87 -19.61
CA GLU A 42 -2.00 -12.75 -20.41
C GLU A 42 -2.84 -13.86 -21.07
N ASP A 43 -2.19 -14.79 -21.78
CA ASP A 43 -2.86 -15.91 -22.44
C ASP A 43 -3.45 -16.94 -21.46
N VAL A 44 -3.00 -16.94 -20.21
CA VAL A 44 -3.48 -17.82 -19.15
C VAL A 44 -4.52 -17.08 -18.31
N ALA A 45 -5.65 -17.70 -18.05
CA ALA A 45 -6.69 -17.12 -17.21
C ALA A 45 -6.14 -16.72 -15.82
N VAL A 46 -6.61 -15.62 -15.26
CA VAL A 46 -6.17 -14.97 -14.02
C VAL A 46 -4.74 -14.42 -14.01
N HIS A 47 -3.91 -14.73 -15.02
CA HIS A 47 -2.61 -14.10 -15.14
C HIS A 47 -2.75 -12.68 -15.69
N THR A 48 -2.07 -11.76 -15.04
CA THR A 48 -2.10 -10.33 -15.39
C THR A 48 -0.71 -9.74 -15.21
N GLU A 49 -0.23 -9.04 -16.23
CA GLU A 49 0.88 -8.13 -16.09
C GLU A 49 0.35 -6.77 -15.61
N ALA A 50 0.73 -6.36 -14.42
CA ALA A 50 0.38 -5.06 -13.86
C ALA A 50 1.57 -4.11 -13.95
N THR A 51 1.35 -2.94 -14.55
CA THR A 51 2.39 -1.90 -14.72
C THR A 51 2.07 -0.67 -13.88
N ILE A 52 3.12 -0.10 -13.27
CA ILE A 52 3.08 1.14 -12.51
C ILE A 52 4.17 2.05 -13.09
N GLY A 53 3.81 3.26 -13.47
CA GLY A 53 4.73 4.20 -14.11
C GLY A 53 4.71 5.59 -13.49
N GLU A 54 4.49 6.58 -14.30
CA GLU A 54 4.37 7.97 -13.88
C GLU A 54 3.26 8.15 -12.83
N PHE A 55 3.38 9.22 -12.06
CA PHE A 55 2.34 9.71 -11.16
C PHE A 55 2.14 11.20 -11.41
N VAL A 56 0.99 11.73 -11.00
CA VAL A 56 0.71 13.17 -11.10
C VAL A 56 0.84 13.80 -9.72
N MET A 57 1.48 14.97 -9.63
CA MET A 57 1.54 15.78 -8.41
C MET A 57 1.08 17.20 -8.75
N GLY A 58 -0.04 17.62 -8.18
CA GLY A 58 -0.77 18.78 -8.65
C GLY A 58 -1.22 18.59 -10.11
N ASP A 59 -0.70 19.42 -11.01
CA ASP A 59 -0.99 19.36 -12.45
C ASP A 59 0.19 18.78 -13.27
N GLU A 60 1.25 18.27 -12.61
CA GLU A 60 2.47 17.86 -13.28
C GLU A 60 2.68 16.35 -13.21
N ALA A 61 2.92 15.72 -14.36
CA ALA A 61 3.41 14.35 -14.44
C ALA A 61 4.84 14.25 -13.90
N LYS A 62 5.11 13.25 -13.09
CA LYS A 62 6.39 12.99 -12.45
C LYS A 62 6.80 11.53 -12.67
N GLY A 63 8.09 11.28 -12.62
CA GLY A 63 8.63 9.93 -12.70
C GLY A 63 8.58 9.33 -14.10
N ALA A 64 8.91 10.11 -15.14
CA ALA A 64 8.92 9.65 -16.54
C ALA A 64 9.77 8.39 -16.78
N ASP A 65 10.80 8.16 -15.94
CA ASP A 65 11.67 6.98 -16.02
C ASP A 65 11.22 5.84 -15.07
N ARG A 66 10.06 5.98 -14.40
CA ARG A 66 9.51 4.94 -13.52
C ARG A 66 8.77 3.91 -14.36
N GLU A 67 9.19 2.68 -14.26
CA GLU A 67 8.51 1.54 -14.85
C GLU A 67 8.69 0.32 -13.94
N TYR A 68 7.60 -0.14 -13.38
CA TYR A 68 7.55 -1.36 -12.58
C TYR A 68 6.53 -2.31 -13.18
N THR A 69 6.94 -3.54 -13.39
CA THR A 69 6.07 -4.62 -13.85
C THR A 69 5.93 -5.66 -12.75
N ILE A 70 4.72 -6.08 -12.49
CA ILE A 70 4.37 -7.09 -11.49
C ILE A 70 3.55 -8.17 -12.20
N GLU A 71 4.04 -9.40 -12.19
CA GLU A 71 3.30 -10.57 -12.65
C GLU A 71 2.38 -11.04 -11.53
N VAL A 72 1.07 -10.99 -11.79
CA VAL A 72 0.01 -11.32 -10.84
C VAL A 72 -0.71 -12.58 -11.32
N GLY A 73 -1.06 -13.47 -10.40
CA GLY A 73 -1.75 -14.71 -10.71
C GLY A 73 -2.26 -15.39 -9.45
N LEU A 74 -2.05 -16.68 -9.34
CA LEU A 74 -2.37 -17.47 -8.15
C LEU A 74 -1.12 -18.27 -7.70
N PRO A 75 -1.09 -18.73 -6.43
CA PRO A 75 -0.13 -19.75 -6.02
C PRO A 75 -0.26 -21.02 -6.87
N ALA A 76 0.87 -21.65 -7.21
CA ALA A 76 0.90 -22.82 -8.09
C ALA A 76 -0.01 -23.97 -7.63
N GLU A 77 -0.12 -24.17 -6.32
CA GLU A 77 -1.00 -25.20 -5.75
C GLU A 77 -2.49 -24.90 -5.98
N MET A 78 -2.86 -23.62 -6.04
CA MET A 78 -4.24 -23.23 -6.37
C MET A 78 -4.51 -23.42 -7.86
N GLU A 79 -3.56 -23.06 -8.73
CA GLU A 79 -3.68 -23.28 -10.18
C GLU A 79 -3.81 -24.77 -10.51
N ASP A 80 -2.99 -25.63 -9.90
CA ASP A 80 -3.09 -27.09 -10.05
C ASP A 80 -4.46 -27.61 -9.61
N ALA A 81 -4.95 -27.18 -8.45
CA ALA A 81 -6.27 -27.56 -7.93
C ALA A 81 -7.43 -27.07 -8.82
N MET A 82 -7.24 -25.97 -9.53
CA MET A 82 -8.23 -25.41 -10.48
C MET A 82 -8.13 -26.03 -11.87
N GLY A 83 -7.10 -26.86 -12.14
CA GLY A 83 -6.94 -27.58 -13.40
C GLY A 83 -6.16 -26.82 -14.48
N PHE A 84 -5.26 -25.93 -14.09
CA PHE A 84 -4.33 -25.30 -15.02
C PHE A 84 -3.32 -26.34 -15.54
N THR A 85 -2.98 -26.28 -16.83
CA THR A 85 -2.12 -27.30 -17.45
C THR A 85 -0.65 -27.17 -17.10
N ASP A 86 -0.19 -25.96 -16.88
CA ASP A 86 1.20 -25.62 -16.53
C ASP A 86 1.19 -24.59 -15.39
N PRO A 87 0.91 -25.00 -14.13
CA PRO A 87 0.82 -24.10 -13.00
C PRO A 87 2.11 -23.31 -12.76
N VAL A 88 1.99 -22.01 -12.57
CA VAL A 88 3.11 -21.11 -12.27
C VAL A 88 2.82 -20.37 -10.97
N ASP A 89 3.77 -20.39 -10.05
CA ASP A 89 3.64 -19.67 -8.78
C ASP A 89 3.75 -18.16 -8.97
N ARG A 90 2.67 -17.45 -8.65
CA ARG A 90 2.62 -15.98 -8.68
C ARG A 90 1.97 -15.43 -7.42
N CYS A 91 2.28 -14.16 -7.12
CA CYS A 91 1.56 -13.46 -6.06
C CYS A 91 0.09 -13.26 -6.47
N GLU A 92 -0.82 -13.57 -5.56
CA GLU A 92 -2.23 -13.27 -5.73
C GLU A 92 -2.49 -11.77 -5.49
N ALA A 93 -3.49 -11.21 -6.15
CA ALA A 93 -3.78 -9.77 -6.09
C ALA A 93 -4.08 -9.28 -4.66
N VAL A 94 -4.77 -10.08 -3.84
CA VAL A 94 -5.02 -9.75 -2.43
C VAL A 94 -3.71 -9.73 -1.63
N GLU A 95 -2.78 -10.67 -1.88
CA GLU A 95 -1.47 -10.66 -1.22
C GLU A 95 -0.69 -9.38 -1.53
N LEU A 96 -0.72 -8.90 -2.77
CA LEU A 96 -0.10 -7.63 -3.15
C LEU A 96 -0.74 -6.43 -2.47
N ALA A 97 -2.06 -6.43 -2.31
CA ALA A 97 -2.76 -5.38 -1.56
C ALA A 97 -2.36 -5.38 -0.08
N LEU A 98 -2.24 -6.57 0.54
CA LEU A 98 -1.78 -6.73 1.92
C LEU A 98 -0.30 -6.31 2.07
N ALA A 99 0.57 -6.70 1.12
CA ALA A 99 1.96 -6.26 1.11
C ALA A 99 2.09 -4.73 1.00
N GLY A 100 1.28 -4.10 0.14
CA GLY A 100 1.18 -2.65 0.05
C GLY A 100 0.74 -2.00 1.36
N LEU A 101 -0.20 -2.63 2.07
CA LEU A 101 -0.68 -2.17 3.37
C LEU A 101 0.43 -2.23 4.44
N THR A 102 1.17 -3.35 4.54
CA THR A 102 2.27 -3.48 5.51
C THR A 102 3.34 -2.42 5.28
N ALA A 103 3.79 -2.24 4.03
CA ALA A 103 4.78 -1.26 3.66
C ALA A 103 4.32 0.18 3.98
N CYS A 104 3.06 0.49 3.69
CA CYS A 104 2.50 1.81 3.93
C CYS A 104 2.36 2.12 5.44
N ILE A 105 1.94 1.15 6.26
CA ILE A 105 1.88 1.31 7.72
C ILE A 105 3.29 1.53 8.28
N ASN A 106 4.27 0.69 7.91
CA ASN A 106 5.65 0.81 8.39
C ASN A 106 6.23 2.20 8.09
N GLY A 107 6.14 2.64 6.82
CA GLY A 107 6.61 3.96 6.43
C GLY A 107 5.88 5.10 7.15
N THR A 108 4.56 4.97 7.34
CA THR A 108 3.76 5.97 8.05
C THR A 108 4.16 6.09 9.51
N VAL A 109 4.38 4.96 10.21
CA VAL A 109 4.81 4.96 11.62
C VAL A 109 6.19 5.58 11.75
N GLN A 110 7.16 5.16 10.95
CA GLN A 110 8.53 5.68 10.99
C GLN A 110 8.57 7.19 10.69
N LEU A 111 7.89 7.63 9.62
CA LEU A 111 7.89 9.05 9.22
C LEU A 111 7.26 9.94 10.29
N ASN A 112 6.14 9.52 10.89
CA ASN A 112 5.49 10.31 11.94
C ASN A 112 6.28 10.29 13.25
N ALA A 113 6.89 9.17 13.62
CA ALA A 113 7.77 9.09 14.79
C ALA A 113 8.97 10.04 14.64
N MET A 114 9.64 10.02 13.49
CA MET A 114 10.74 10.93 13.17
C MET A 114 10.32 12.40 13.33
N ARG A 115 9.18 12.79 12.75
CA ARG A 115 8.66 14.17 12.83
C ARG A 115 8.34 14.62 14.25
N GLU A 116 7.94 13.70 15.11
CA GLU A 116 7.60 13.98 16.50
C GLU A 116 8.80 13.75 17.47
N GLY A 117 9.97 13.42 16.93
CA GLY A 117 11.19 13.20 17.71
C GLY A 117 11.17 11.92 18.54
N ILE A 118 10.32 10.95 18.20
CA ILE A 118 10.20 9.66 18.86
C ILE A 118 11.22 8.68 18.26
N ALA A 119 12.06 8.08 19.10
CA ALA A 119 13.17 7.22 18.66
C ALA A 119 12.69 5.79 18.33
N VAL A 120 11.95 5.64 17.23
CA VAL A 120 11.57 4.34 16.66
C VAL A 120 12.74 3.79 15.86
N GLU A 121 13.11 2.52 16.10
CA GLU A 121 14.20 1.82 15.44
C GLU A 121 13.68 0.90 14.33
N ASP A 122 12.66 0.08 14.63
CA ASP A 122 12.09 -0.86 13.67
C ASP A 122 10.57 -0.94 13.79
N VAL A 123 9.92 -1.23 12.67
CA VAL A 123 8.48 -1.44 12.56
C VAL A 123 8.22 -2.68 11.72
N THR A 124 7.55 -3.66 12.28
CA THR A 124 7.09 -4.85 11.57
C THR A 124 5.57 -4.91 11.61
N THR A 125 4.94 -4.98 10.44
CA THR A 125 3.49 -5.15 10.32
C THR A 125 3.15 -6.49 9.72
N SER A 126 2.26 -7.24 10.37
CA SER A 126 1.65 -8.46 9.85
C SER A 126 0.18 -8.20 9.57
N VAL A 127 -0.30 -8.67 8.42
CA VAL A 127 -1.70 -8.48 8.00
C VAL A 127 -2.23 -9.80 7.44
N SER A 128 -3.46 -10.14 7.80
CA SER A 128 -4.19 -11.25 7.21
C SER A 128 -5.66 -10.94 7.02
N VAL A 129 -6.28 -11.58 6.04
CA VAL A 129 -7.72 -11.50 5.76
C VAL A 129 -8.23 -12.84 5.26
N PRO A 130 -9.30 -13.41 5.82
CA PRO A 130 -9.96 -14.56 5.23
C PRO A 130 -10.67 -14.18 3.94
N PHE A 131 -10.57 -15.04 2.92
CA PHE A 131 -11.19 -14.84 1.62
C PHE A 131 -12.06 -16.04 1.23
N ASP A 132 -13.32 -15.77 0.87
CA ASP A 132 -14.27 -16.75 0.33
C ASP A 132 -14.38 -16.58 -1.19
N PRO A 133 -13.90 -17.55 -2.01
CA PRO A 133 -13.87 -17.40 -3.46
C PRO A 133 -15.23 -17.62 -4.16
N ARG A 134 -16.32 -17.96 -3.44
CA ARG A 134 -17.58 -18.38 -4.08
C ARG A 134 -18.22 -17.32 -4.96
N VAL A 135 -18.11 -16.04 -4.64
CA VAL A 135 -18.59 -14.96 -5.50
C VAL A 135 -17.67 -14.79 -6.70
N LEU A 136 -16.34 -14.80 -6.50
CA LEU A 136 -15.36 -14.71 -7.58
C LEU A 136 -15.54 -15.83 -8.63
N LEU A 137 -15.86 -17.05 -8.17
CA LEU A 137 -16.09 -18.22 -9.03
C LEU A 137 -17.52 -18.29 -9.61
N GLY A 138 -18.36 -17.27 -9.36
CA GLY A 138 -19.74 -17.25 -9.84
C GLY A 138 -20.67 -18.31 -9.22
N ILE A 139 -20.29 -18.86 -8.04
CA ILE A 139 -21.13 -19.78 -7.26
C ILE A 139 -22.23 -19.01 -6.51
N HIS A 140 -21.90 -17.79 -6.09
CA HIS A 140 -22.81 -16.83 -5.51
C HIS A 140 -22.91 -15.59 -6.38
N ASP A 141 -24.06 -14.91 -6.33
CA ASP A 141 -24.31 -13.69 -7.08
C ASP A 141 -23.49 -12.50 -6.53
N GLU A 142 -23.29 -11.49 -7.36
CA GLU A 142 -22.49 -10.30 -7.07
C GLU A 142 -23.05 -9.43 -5.91
N ASP A 143 -24.31 -9.57 -5.56
CA ASP A 143 -24.92 -8.88 -4.41
C ASP A 143 -24.30 -9.31 -3.06
N ARG A 144 -23.64 -10.47 -3.04
CA ARG A 144 -22.88 -11.00 -1.91
C ARG A 144 -21.40 -10.64 -1.90
N ALA A 145 -20.97 -9.78 -2.81
CA ALA A 145 -19.54 -9.39 -2.90
C ALA A 145 -18.98 -8.82 -1.58
N GLY A 146 -19.81 -8.14 -0.79
CA GLY A 146 -19.41 -7.64 0.53
C GLY A 146 -19.13 -8.73 1.58
N GLU A 147 -19.44 -9.99 1.30
CA GLU A 147 -19.22 -11.14 2.19
C GLU A 147 -17.94 -11.92 1.81
N MET A 148 -17.26 -11.57 0.71
CA MET A 148 -16.06 -12.29 0.22
C MET A 148 -14.89 -12.21 1.17
N LEU A 149 -14.71 -11.08 1.84
CA LEU A 149 -13.60 -10.85 2.75
C LEU A 149 -14.12 -10.82 4.19
N GLY A 150 -13.42 -11.52 5.07
CA GLY A 150 -13.64 -11.43 6.51
C GLY A 150 -12.98 -10.19 7.13
N ASP A 151 -12.86 -10.20 8.45
CA ASP A 151 -12.18 -9.13 9.17
C ASP A 151 -10.69 -9.08 8.81
N LEU A 152 -10.19 -7.87 8.59
CA LEU A 152 -8.78 -7.60 8.36
C LEU A 152 -8.06 -7.56 9.71
N ASP A 153 -7.20 -8.54 9.97
CA ASP A 153 -6.36 -8.58 11.18
C ASP A 153 -5.02 -7.90 10.90
N ILE A 154 -4.68 -6.91 11.74
CA ILE A 154 -3.45 -6.10 11.58
C ILE A 154 -2.71 -6.06 12.90
N GLU A 155 -1.50 -6.59 12.93
CA GLU A 155 -0.59 -6.48 14.05
C GLU A 155 0.61 -5.61 13.67
N VAL A 156 0.90 -4.58 14.48
CA VAL A 156 2.06 -3.68 14.28
C VAL A 156 2.96 -3.78 15.49
N GLN A 157 4.16 -4.27 15.30
CA GLN A 157 5.21 -4.33 16.31
C GLN A 157 6.20 -3.20 16.07
N VAL A 158 6.49 -2.42 17.12
CA VAL A 158 7.41 -1.30 17.06
C VAL A 158 8.47 -1.46 18.14
N THR A 159 9.72 -1.30 17.76
CA THR A 159 10.85 -1.21 18.69
C THR A 159 11.45 0.19 18.65
N GLY A 160 12.04 0.62 19.76
CA GLY A 160 12.67 1.93 19.86
C GLY A 160 13.42 2.08 21.19
N THR A 161 14.24 3.12 21.28
CA THR A 161 15.06 3.40 22.45
C THR A 161 14.39 4.46 23.32
N ASP A 162 14.35 4.22 24.65
CA ASP A 162 13.86 5.14 25.67
C ASP A 162 12.43 5.69 25.42
N LEU A 163 11.54 4.86 24.87
CA LEU A 163 10.15 5.23 24.60
C LEU A 163 9.40 5.46 25.92
N SER A 164 8.86 6.65 26.10
CA SER A 164 7.96 6.97 27.21
C SER A 164 6.55 6.39 26.98
N GLU A 165 5.73 6.32 28.04
CA GLU A 165 4.33 5.92 27.92
C GLU A 165 3.57 6.84 26.94
N ALA A 166 3.88 8.13 26.92
CA ALA A 166 3.27 9.09 25.99
C ALA A 166 3.66 8.79 24.53
N ASP A 167 4.92 8.44 24.28
CA ASP A 167 5.40 8.04 22.95
C ASP A 167 4.68 6.77 22.48
N ILE A 168 4.54 5.76 23.34
CA ILE A 168 3.83 4.52 23.03
C ILE A 168 2.37 4.81 22.65
N GLU A 169 1.65 5.60 23.45
CA GLU A 169 0.27 5.97 23.12
C GLU A 169 0.18 6.78 21.82
N ARG A 170 1.19 7.61 21.56
CA ARG A 170 1.26 8.38 20.32
C ARG A 170 1.49 7.48 19.09
N ILE A 171 2.44 6.55 19.17
CA ILE A 171 2.74 5.56 18.12
C ILE A 171 1.49 4.76 17.73
N LYS A 172 0.68 4.33 18.68
CA LYS A 172 -0.57 3.58 18.43
C LYS A 172 -1.55 4.30 17.50
N THR A 173 -1.42 5.61 17.35
CA THR A 173 -2.29 6.40 16.46
C THR A 173 -1.80 6.48 15.02
N PHE A 174 -0.51 6.25 14.77
CA PHE A 174 0.12 6.47 13.47
C PHE A 174 -0.37 5.54 12.34
N PRO A 175 -0.64 4.24 12.58
CA PRO A 175 -1.14 3.37 11.51
C PRO A 175 -2.39 3.90 10.80
N LYS A 176 -3.25 4.62 11.51
CA LYS A 176 -4.47 5.23 10.96
C LYS A 176 -4.21 6.37 9.95
N ARG A 177 -2.98 6.86 9.86
CA ARG A 177 -2.55 7.87 8.89
C ARG A 177 -2.08 7.24 7.57
N SER A 178 -2.01 5.90 7.49
CA SER A 178 -1.61 5.20 6.27
C SER A 178 -2.67 5.40 5.17
N PRO A 179 -2.29 5.94 3.99
CA PRO A 179 -3.20 6.05 2.86
C PRO A 179 -3.76 4.70 2.40
N VAL A 180 -2.93 3.64 2.38
CA VAL A 180 -3.38 2.30 1.98
C VAL A 180 -4.33 1.70 3.03
N PHE A 181 -4.11 1.96 4.33
CA PHE A 181 -5.07 1.59 5.35
C PHE A 181 -6.45 2.22 5.06
N THR A 182 -6.49 3.52 4.78
CA THR A 182 -7.73 4.21 4.43
C THR A 182 -8.34 3.67 3.13
N LEU A 183 -7.49 3.38 2.12
CA LEU A 183 -7.93 2.83 0.84
C LEU A 183 -8.64 1.46 1.00
N LEU A 184 -8.11 0.58 1.85
CA LEU A 184 -8.65 -0.77 2.03
C LEU A 184 -9.80 -0.85 3.05
N THR A 185 -9.87 0.06 4.02
CA THR A 185 -10.87 0.01 5.09
C THR A 185 -11.98 1.06 4.96
N GLY A 186 -11.77 2.08 4.12
CA GLY A 186 -12.74 3.14 3.85
C GLY A 186 -13.71 2.77 2.72
N ALA A 187 -14.93 3.29 2.80
CA ALA A 187 -15.87 3.21 1.68
C ALA A 187 -15.53 4.29 0.65
N HIS A 188 -15.09 3.86 -0.53
CA HIS A 188 -14.82 4.75 -1.66
C HIS A 188 -15.90 4.57 -2.72
N PRO A 189 -16.55 5.65 -3.21
CA PRO A 189 -17.50 5.54 -4.30
C PRO A 189 -16.74 5.18 -5.58
N ALA A 190 -16.90 3.95 -6.05
CA ALA A 190 -16.32 3.48 -7.29
C ALA A 190 -17.40 2.83 -8.15
N LYS A 191 -17.39 3.14 -9.45
CA LYS A 191 -18.25 2.49 -10.45
C LYS A 191 -17.38 2.10 -11.63
N PRO A 192 -17.15 0.80 -11.84
CA PRO A 192 -16.44 0.33 -13.02
C PRO A 192 -17.16 0.77 -14.29
N THR A 193 -16.41 1.28 -15.26
CA THR A 193 -16.90 1.52 -16.62
C THR A 193 -16.33 0.43 -17.53
N VAL A 194 -17.23 -0.32 -18.18
CA VAL A 194 -16.83 -1.42 -19.04
C VAL A 194 -17.07 -1.05 -20.50
N HIS A 195 -16.03 -1.13 -21.32
CA HIS A 195 -16.11 -0.97 -22.77
C HIS A 195 -15.88 -2.32 -23.43
N VAL A 196 -16.81 -2.74 -24.27
CA VAL A 196 -16.72 -3.99 -25.03
C VAL A 196 -16.50 -3.63 -26.49
N ALA A 197 -15.34 -4.00 -27.05
CA ALA A 197 -15.08 -3.94 -28.48
C ALA A 197 -15.55 -5.27 -29.12
N THR A 198 -16.31 -5.20 -30.22
CA THR A 198 -16.83 -6.35 -30.99
C THR A 198 -16.22 -6.38 -32.38
#